data_ca6119916e0eb48fe54024fe364606c2
#
_entry.id   ca6119916e0eb48fe54024fe364606c2
#
_cell.length_a   1.000
_cell.length_b   1.000
_cell.length_c   1.000
_cell.angle_alpha   90.00
_cell.angle_beta   90.00
_cell.angle_gamma   90.00
#
_symmetry.space_group_name_H-M   'P 1'
#
loop_
_entity.id
_entity.type
_entity.pdbx_description
1 polymer ?
#
loop_
_entity_poly.entity_id
_entity_poly.type
_entity_poly.pdbx_seq_one_letter_code
_entity_poly.pdbx_strand_id
1 'polypeptide(L)'
;MKLPKIFFRKLIIGAVLLAIATGMTAFIKESLDTQDPESALPIITVLYGDEELVPDKEVRRAGWEWNFFLTQEKTPLLSPEDVPLQPVDVMPGAHMRILFTNEPAELRVMRAVSDKPTEYLELSDAGGGRFSTPTTPGLYFYKVRAEWSGRGFIQYYFALQVRELQI
;
A
#
# COMPACT_ATOMS: atom_id res chain seq x y z
N MET A 1 32.88 -23.19 37.72
CA MET A 1 33.58 -21.89 37.62
C MET A 1 32.58 -20.78 37.92
N LYS A 2 32.66 -20.12 39.10
CA LYS A 2 31.71 -19.05 39.48
C LYS A 2 32.22 -17.74 38.85
N LEU A 3 31.45 -17.18 37.93
CA LEU A 3 31.75 -15.86 37.35
C LEU A 3 31.78 -14.81 38.48
N PRO A 4 32.77 -13.90 38.46
CA PRO A 4 32.92 -12.89 39.51
C PRO A 4 31.72 -11.93 39.49
N LYS A 5 31.20 -11.58 40.70
CA LYS A 5 30.02 -10.70 40.86
C LYS A 5 30.12 -9.37 40.08
N ILE A 6 31.34 -8.86 39.88
CA ILE A 6 31.65 -7.65 39.13
C ILE A 6 31.33 -7.83 37.63
N PHE A 7 31.58 -9.00 37.04
CA PHE A 7 31.28 -9.30 35.65
C PHE A 7 29.76 -9.32 35.40
N PHE A 8 29.02 -9.95 36.32
CA PHE A 8 27.55 -10.01 36.23
C PHE A 8 26.91 -8.62 36.33
N ARG A 9 27.43 -7.75 37.20
CA ARG A 9 26.99 -6.36 37.37
C ARG A 9 27.24 -5.53 36.09
N LYS A 10 28.39 -5.67 35.44
CA LYS A 10 28.71 -4.99 34.19
C LYS A 10 27.83 -5.49 33.04
N LEU A 11 27.50 -6.78 32.98
CA LEU A 11 26.64 -7.37 31.99
C LEU A 11 25.21 -6.83 32.13
N ILE A 12 24.68 -6.73 33.35
CA ILE A 12 23.34 -6.14 33.59
C ILE A 12 23.31 -4.67 33.18
N ILE A 13 24.31 -3.88 33.55
CA ILE A 13 24.38 -2.46 33.16
C ILE A 13 24.44 -2.34 31.64
N GLY A 14 25.23 -3.15 30.95
CA GLY A 14 25.27 -3.16 29.47
C GLY A 14 23.94 -3.52 28.83
N ALA A 15 23.25 -4.52 29.36
CA ALA A 15 21.92 -4.91 28.87
C ALA A 15 20.87 -3.81 29.08
N VAL A 16 20.89 -3.14 30.23
CA VAL A 16 19.99 -2.01 30.53
C VAL A 16 20.26 -0.83 29.59
N LEU A 17 21.54 -0.48 29.38
CA LEU A 17 21.91 0.61 28.47
C LEU A 17 21.48 0.29 27.02
N LEU A 18 21.66 -0.96 26.59
CA LEU A 18 21.20 -1.40 25.25
C LEU A 18 19.67 -1.31 25.11
N ALA A 19 18.93 -1.74 26.13
CA ALA A 19 17.48 -1.65 26.15
C ALA A 19 16.98 -0.19 26.10
N ILE A 20 17.64 0.72 26.83
CA ILE A 20 17.33 2.15 26.79
C ILE A 20 17.64 2.73 25.40
N ALA A 21 18.79 2.41 24.81
CA ALA A 21 19.18 2.90 23.50
C ALA A 21 18.20 2.43 22.41
N THR A 22 17.80 1.16 22.41
CA THR A 22 16.81 0.62 21.47
C THR A 22 15.43 1.24 21.68
N GLY A 23 15.01 1.44 22.91
CA GLY A 23 13.75 2.12 23.25
C GLY A 23 13.72 3.57 22.77
N MET A 24 14.79 4.32 22.97
CA MET A 24 14.91 5.70 22.49
C MET A 24 14.89 5.79 20.96
N THR A 25 15.58 4.87 20.27
CA THR A 25 15.59 4.84 18.80
C THR A 25 14.20 4.56 18.25
N ALA A 26 13.47 3.60 18.83
CA ALA A 26 12.09 3.30 18.45
C ALA A 26 11.16 4.50 18.66
N PHE A 27 11.28 5.19 19.81
CA PHE A 27 10.49 6.37 20.14
C PHE A 27 10.75 7.54 19.21
N ILE A 28 12.03 7.81 18.87
CA ILE A 28 12.39 8.88 17.94
C ILE A 28 11.82 8.57 16.53
N LYS A 29 11.99 7.33 16.07
CA LYS A 29 11.43 6.93 14.78
C LYS A 29 9.91 7.13 14.74
N GLU A 30 9.20 6.64 15.74
CA GLU A 30 7.76 6.84 15.87
C GLU A 30 7.35 8.31 15.84
N SER A 31 8.07 9.16 16.59
CA SER A 31 7.81 10.61 16.63
C SER A 31 7.99 11.27 15.26
N LEU A 32 8.94 10.80 14.45
CA LEU A 32 9.12 11.29 13.08
C LEU A 32 8.01 10.76 12.16
N ASP A 33 7.67 9.47 12.23
CA ASP A 33 6.64 8.84 11.41
C ASP A 33 5.25 9.46 11.67
N THR A 34 4.96 9.89 12.91
CA THR A 34 3.68 10.54 13.26
C THR A 34 3.61 12.03 12.92
N GLN A 35 4.75 12.71 12.67
CA GLN A 35 4.76 14.08 12.18
C GLN A 35 4.34 14.19 10.71
N ASP A 36 4.67 13.18 9.90
CA ASP A 36 4.23 13.03 8.53
C ASP A 36 3.80 11.58 8.27
N PRO A 37 2.61 11.19 8.74
CA PRO A 37 2.14 9.81 8.66
C PRO A 37 2.12 9.27 7.24
N GLU A 38 1.81 10.12 6.26
CA GLU A 38 1.71 9.67 4.86
C GLU A 38 3.04 9.27 4.24
N SER A 39 4.14 9.88 4.67
CA SER A 39 5.49 9.53 4.19
C SER A 39 5.98 8.19 4.75
N ALA A 40 5.44 7.75 5.88
CA ALA A 40 5.79 6.49 6.53
C ALA A 40 4.99 5.28 6.00
N LEU A 41 3.95 5.52 5.19
CA LEU A 41 3.14 4.46 4.61
C LEU A 41 3.86 3.76 3.45
N PRO A 42 3.59 2.45 3.23
CA PRO A 42 4.05 1.76 2.04
C PRO A 42 3.58 2.45 0.75
N ILE A 43 4.49 2.59 -0.20
CA ILE A 43 4.22 3.21 -1.50
C ILE A 43 3.78 2.12 -2.47
N ILE A 44 2.69 2.38 -3.19
CA ILE A 44 2.20 1.53 -4.28
C ILE A 44 2.89 1.92 -5.60
N THR A 45 3.20 0.92 -6.42
CA THR A 45 3.60 1.07 -7.81
C THR A 45 2.68 0.20 -8.67
N VAL A 46 2.01 0.79 -9.64
CA VAL A 46 1.17 0.07 -10.61
C VAL A 46 1.87 0.15 -11.96
N LEU A 47 2.17 -1.01 -12.55
CA LEU A 47 2.87 -1.15 -13.80
C LEU A 47 1.93 -1.61 -14.91
N TYR A 48 2.03 -1.00 -16.08
CA TYR A 48 1.51 -1.43 -17.37
C TYR A 48 2.70 -1.85 -18.25
N GLY A 49 2.93 -3.14 -18.39
CA GLY A 49 4.19 -3.63 -18.94
C GLY A 49 5.37 -3.18 -18.08
N ASP A 50 6.24 -2.34 -18.62
CA ASP A 50 7.39 -1.76 -17.93
C ASP A 50 7.17 -0.27 -17.54
N GLU A 51 6.02 0.31 -17.89
CA GLU A 51 5.67 1.69 -17.56
C GLU A 51 4.94 1.78 -16.22
N GLU A 52 5.34 2.73 -15.38
CA GLU A 52 4.68 3.01 -14.11
C GLU A 52 3.57 4.05 -14.31
N LEU A 53 2.37 3.75 -13.78
CA LEU A 53 1.28 4.71 -13.69
C LEU A 53 1.67 5.84 -12.73
N VAL A 54 1.44 7.09 -13.14
CA VAL A 54 1.86 8.28 -12.39
C VAL A 54 1.17 8.35 -11.02
N PRO A 55 1.95 8.29 -9.91
CA PRO A 55 1.40 8.45 -8.58
C PRO A 55 0.66 9.80 -8.42
N ASP A 56 -0.36 9.81 -7.57
CA ASP A 56 -1.18 10.99 -7.26
C ASP A 56 -1.96 11.63 -8.42
N LYS A 57 -1.86 11.06 -9.63
CA LYS A 57 -2.67 11.42 -10.78
C LYS A 57 -3.48 10.24 -11.30
N GLU A 58 -2.78 9.20 -11.71
CA GLU A 58 -3.35 8.00 -12.30
C GLU A 58 -3.67 6.94 -11.24
N VAL A 59 -2.83 6.86 -10.19
CA VAL A 59 -3.08 6.03 -8.99
C VAL A 59 -3.28 6.94 -7.80
N ARG A 60 -4.47 6.94 -7.22
CA ARG A 60 -4.86 7.83 -6.13
C ARG A 60 -5.08 7.06 -4.84
N ARG A 61 -4.42 7.51 -3.75
CA ARG A 61 -4.74 7.03 -2.40
C ARG A 61 -6.10 7.56 -1.99
N ALA A 62 -7.00 6.66 -1.58
CA ALA A 62 -8.39 6.99 -1.26
C ALA A 62 -8.68 6.94 0.26
N GLY A 63 -7.69 6.60 1.04
CA GLY A 63 -7.76 6.56 2.49
C GLY A 63 -6.96 5.42 3.08
N TRP A 64 -6.73 5.49 4.35
CA TRP A 64 -5.92 4.51 5.07
C TRP A 64 -6.21 4.54 6.57
N GLU A 65 -5.85 3.44 7.25
CA GLU A 65 -5.78 3.31 8.69
C GLU A 65 -4.48 2.59 9.02
N TRP A 66 -3.65 3.17 9.89
CA TRP A 66 -2.32 2.66 10.16
C TRP A 66 -1.97 2.74 11.64
N ASN A 67 -1.54 1.59 12.18
CA ASN A 67 -1.02 1.48 13.53
C ASN A 67 0.50 1.74 13.50
N PHE A 68 0.90 2.86 13.99
CA PHE A 68 2.26 3.11 14.43
C PHE A 68 2.53 2.36 15.74
N PHE A 69 3.73 2.45 16.28
CA PHE A 69 4.05 1.66 17.48
C PHE A 69 3.22 2.07 18.72
N LEU A 70 2.97 3.37 18.90
CA LEU A 70 2.25 3.93 20.05
C LEU A 70 0.88 4.54 19.68
N THR A 71 0.69 4.91 18.44
CA THR A 71 -0.49 5.65 17.96
C THR A 71 -1.15 4.95 16.76
N GLN A 72 -2.42 5.22 16.58
CA GLN A 72 -3.17 4.85 15.40
C GLN A 72 -3.62 6.12 14.69
N GLU A 73 -3.27 6.23 13.41
CA GLU A 73 -3.67 7.33 12.56
C GLU A 73 -4.55 6.81 11.41
N LYS A 74 -5.43 7.65 10.91
CA LYS A 74 -6.31 7.29 9.79
C LYS A 74 -6.76 8.51 9.01
N THR A 75 -7.06 8.29 7.73
CA THR A 75 -7.81 9.23 6.90
C THR A 75 -9.16 8.62 6.51
N PRO A 76 -10.21 9.43 6.33
CA PRO A 76 -11.49 8.94 5.83
C PRO A 76 -11.32 8.21 4.50
N LEU A 77 -12.06 7.13 4.30
CA LEU A 77 -12.16 6.47 3.01
C LEU A 77 -13.01 7.34 2.08
N LEU A 78 -12.40 7.80 1.00
CA LEU A 78 -13.10 8.54 -0.04
C LEU A 78 -13.90 7.60 -0.93
N SER A 79 -15.06 8.07 -1.39
CA SER A 79 -15.80 7.40 -2.45
C SER A 79 -15.08 7.54 -3.79
N PRO A 80 -15.22 6.60 -4.72
CA PRO A 80 -14.58 6.71 -6.03
C PRO A 80 -14.97 7.97 -6.81
N GLU A 81 -16.18 8.48 -6.56
CA GLU A 81 -16.72 9.70 -7.17
C GLU A 81 -16.02 10.98 -6.64
N ASP A 82 -15.47 10.92 -5.42
CA ASP A 82 -14.77 12.03 -4.78
C ASP A 82 -13.27 12.06 -5.13
N VAL A 83 -12.77 11.01 -5.81
CA VAL A 83 -11.36 10.89 -6.18
C VAL A 83 -11.19 11.21 -7.66
N PRO A 84 -10.60 12.35 -8.03
CA PRO A 84 -10.34 12.67 -9.43
C PRO A 84 -9.31 11.72 -10.00
N LEU A 85 -9.75 10.80 -10.89
CA LEU A 85 -8.90 9.84 -11.57
C LEU A 85 -8.58 10.31 -12.98
N GLN A 86 -7.33 10.16 -13.39
CA GLN A 86 -6.91 10.30 -14.78
C GLN A 86 -6.80 8.90 -15.39
N PRO A 87 -7.69 8.52 -16.34
CA PRO A 87 -7.61 7.22 -16.96
C PRO A 87 -6.33 7.06 -17.79
N VAL A 88 -5.73 5.87 -17.72
CA VAL A 88 -4.55 5.50 -18.50
C VAL A 88 -4.97 4.65 -19.68
N ASP A 89 -4.50 5.00 -20.87
CA ASP A 89 -4.75 4.23 -22.08
C ASP A 89 -3.94 2.93 -22.05
N VAL A 90 -4.65 1.81 -22.21
CA VAL A 90 -4.04 0.48 -22.20
C VAL A 90 -4.58 -0.41 -23.30
N MET A 91 -3.81 -1.42 -23.69
CA MET A 91 -4.23 -2.40 -24.67
C MET A 91 -5.21 -3.44 -24.07
N PRO A 92 -6.10 -4.03 -24.89
CA PRO A 92 -6.93 -5.17 -24.48
C PRO A 92 -6.05 -6.35 -24.05
N GLY A 93 -6.40 -6.97 -22.91
CA GLY A 93 -5.70 -8.14 -22.38
C GLY A 93 -4.27 -7.86 -21.91
N ALA A 94 -3.88 -6.61 -21.74
CA ALA A 94 -2.54 -6.24 -21.29
C ALA A 94 -2.27 -6.68 -19.84
N HIS A 95 -1.02 -7.00 -19.55
CA HIS A 95 -0.61 -7.41 -18.23
C HIS A 95 -0.33 -6.20 -17.33
N MET A 96 -0.97 -6.21 -16.18
CA MET A 96 -0.80 -5.23 -15.12
C MET A 96 -0.12 -5.87 -13.92
N ARG A 97 0.66 -5.06 -13.16
CA ARG A 97 1.29 -5.53 -11.92
C ARG A 97 1.26 -4.43 -10.86
N ILE A 98 0.88 -4.82 -9.66
CA ILE A 98 0.86 -3.95 -8.47
C ILE A 98 1.98 -4.42 -7.55
N LEU A 99 2.81 -3.48 -7.14
CA LEU A 99 3.92 -3.68 -6.21
C LEU A 99 3.80 -2.69 -5.05
N PHE A 100 4.41 -3.02 -3.93
CA PHE A 100 4.55 -2.14 -2.77
C PHE A 100 6.00 -2.13 -2.29
N THR A 101 6.45 -1.02 -1.72
CA THR A 101 7.77 -0.93 -1.08
C THR A 101 7.91 -1.90 0.09
N ASN A 102 6.79 -2.26 0.73
CA ASN A 102 6.69 -3.30 1.73
C ASN A 102 5.50 -4.19 1.36
N GLU A 103 5.74 -5.49 1.19
CA GLU A 103 4.73 -6.43 0.72
C GLU A 103 3.57 -6.55 1.71
N PRO A 104 2.30 -6.36 1.28
CA PRO A 104 1.14 -6.54 2.13
C PRO A 104 0.90 -8.02 2.45
N ALA A 105 0.31 -8.29 3.62
CA ALA A 105 -0.12 -9.63 4.00
C ALA A 105 -1.34 -10.09 3.19
N GLU A 106 -2.19 -9.14 2.79
CA GLU A 106 -3.35 -9.37 1.94
C GLU A 106 -3.48 -8.26 0.91
N LEU A 107 -3.66 -8.63 -0.34
CA LEU A 107 -3.88 -7.72 -1.46
C LEU A 107 -5.14 -8.11 -2.21
N ARG A 108 -6.12 -7.20 -2.24
CA ARG A 108 -7.35 -7.36 -3.01
C ARG A 108 -7.39 -6.34 -4.14
N VAL A 109 -7.50 -6.84 -5.35
CA VAL A 109 -7.70 -6.02 -6.54
C VAL A 109 -9.12 -6.25 -7.02
N MET A 110 -9.89 -5.16 -7.15
CA MET A 110 -11.30 -5.20 -7.49
C MET A 110 -11.55 -4.31 -8.71
N ARG A 111 -12.47 -4.70 -9.56
CA ARG A 111 -12.92 -3.92 -10.72
C ARG A 111 -14.38 -3.58 -10.59
N ALA A 112 -14.77 -2.35 -10.95
CA ALA A 112 -16.15 -1.94 -10.98
C ALA A 112 -16.98 -2.78 -11.97
N VAL A 113 -18.21 -3.09 -11.58
CA VAL A 113 -19.16 -3.89 -12.40
C VAL A 113 -19.64 -3.12 -13.62
N SER A 114 -19.70 -1.79 -13.50
CA SER A 114 -20.19 -0.90 -14.54
C SER A 114 -19.27 0.31 -14.70
N ASP A 115 -19.60 1.19 -15.63
CA ASP A 115 -18.98 2.51 -15.82
C ASP A 115 -19.17 3.46 -14.63
N LYS A 116 -20.06 3.11 -13.69
CA LYS A 116 -20.23 3.80 -12.43
C LYS A 116 -19.53 3.02 -11.32
N PRO A 117 -18.52 3.59 -10.65
CA PRO A 117 -17.69 2.88 -9.68
C PRO A 117 -18.36 2.74 -8.30
N THR A 118 -19.63 2.28 -8.27
CA THR A 118 -20.39 2.08 -7.03
C THR A 118 -20.29 0.66 -6.48
N GLU A 119 -20.16 -0.33 -7.37
CA GLU A 119 -20.08 -1.74 -7.03
C GLU A 119 -18.83 -2.37 -7.65
N TYR A 120 -18.10 -3.15 -6.85
CA TYR A 120 -16.83 -3.76 -7.23
C TYR A 120 -16.87 -5.27 -7.06
N LEU A 121 -16.28 -5.99 -8.01
CA LEU A 121 -16.01 -7.41 -7.93
C LEU A 121 -14.51 -7.65 -7.81
N GLU A 122 -14.14 -8.54 -6.91
CA GLU A 122 -12.75 -8.97 -6.73
C GLU A 122 -12.27 -9.78 -7.94
N LEU A 123 -11.06 -9.49 -8.39
CA LEU A 123 -10.42 -10.22 -9.46
C LEU A 123 -9.78 -11.49 -8.90
N SER A 124 -10.32 -12.66 -9.24
CA SER A 124 -9.84 -13.97 -8.78
C SER A 124 -8.45 -14.34 -9.30
N ASP A 125 -8.01 -13.72 -10.38
CA ASP A 125 -6.73 -13.94 -11.05
C ASP A 125 -5.62 -12.95 -10.61
N ALA A 126 -5.95 -12.00 -9.72
CA ALA A 126 -5.01 -10.98 -9.26
C ALA A 126 -3.97 -11.48 -8.23
N GLY A 127 -3.68 -12.77 -8.21
CA GLY A 127 -2.69 -13.34 -7.30
C GLY A 127 -1.32 -12.67 -7.40
N GLY A 128 -0.78 -12.21 -6.25
CA GLY A 128 0.48 -11.48 -6.20
C GLY A 128 0.44 -10.12 -6.90
N GLY A 129 -0.74 -9.50 -7.01
CA GLY A 129 -0.93 -8.20 -7.65
C GLY A 129 -0.84 -8.22 -9.18
N ARG A 130 -0.91 -9.38 -9.82
CA ARG A 130 -0.87 -9.51 -11.28
C ARG A 130 -2.27 -9.78 -11.81
N PHE A 131 -2.67 -9.03 -12.83
CA PHE A 131 -3.95 -9.22 -13.50
C PHE A 131 -3.86 -8.76 -14.95
N SER A 132 -4.88 -9.09 -15.75
CA SER A 132 -4.99 -8.63 -17.14
C SER A 132 -6.12 -7.62 -17.28
N THR A 133 -5.92 -6.65 -18.18
CA THR A 133 -7.00 -5.71 -18.56
C THR A 133 -8.09 -6.46 -19.30
N PRO A 134 -9.33 -5.95 -19.27
CA PRO A 134 -10.40 -6.49 -20.11
C PRO A 134 -10.02 -6.51 -21.59
N THR A 135 -10.58 -7.46 -22.34
CA THR A 135 -10.39 -7.55 -23.79
C THR A 135 -11.38 -6.65 -24.55
N THR A 136 -12.45 -6.22 -23.91
CA THR A 136 -13.45 -5.33 -24.48
C THR A 136 -13.02 -3.87 -24.28
N PRO A 137 -13.05 -3.02 -25.33
CA PRO A 137 -12.79 -1.59 -25.18
C PRO A 137 -13.78 -0.93 -24.21
N GLY A 138 -13.30 0.02 -23.44
CA GLY A 138 -14.11 0.73 -22.44
C GLY A 138 -13.30 1.36 -21.33
N LEU A 139 -13.99 2.11 -20.46
CA LEU A 139 -13.42 2.70 -19.24
C LEU A 139 -13.69 1.77 -18.07
N TYR A 140 -12.63 1.43 -17.34
CA TYR A 140 -12.67 0.51 -16.22
C TYR A 140 -12.07 1.13 -14.97
N PHE A 141 -12.81 1.09 -13.88
CA PHE A 141 -12.39 1.58 -12.58
C PHE A 141 -11.92 0.43 -11.69
N TYR A 142 -10.80 0.64 -11.03
CA TYR A 142 -10.17 -0.33 -10.13
C TYR A 142 -10.06 0.23 -8.72
N LYS A 143 -10.29 -0.65 -7.76
CA LYS A 143 -10.04 -0.43 -6.34
C LYS A 143 -9.03 -1.45 -5.85
N VAL A 144 -7.99 -0.97 -5.21
CA VAL A 144 -6.96 -1.80 -4.56
C VAL A 144 -7.06 -1.59 -3.07
N ARG A 145 -7.17 -2.67 -2.33
CA ARG A 145 -7.06 -2.67 -0.88
C ARG A 145 -5.91 -3.57 -0.47
N ALA A 146 -4.94 -3.00 0.21
CA ALA A 146 -3.77 -3.69 0.71
C ALA A 146 -3.75 -3.63 2.24
N GLU A 147 -3.53 -4.78 2.89
CA GLU A 147 -3.56 -4.91 4.34
C GLU A 147 -2.23 -5.49 4.85
N TRP A 148 -1.70 -4.91 5.94
CA TRP A 148 -0.47 -5.37 6.60
C TRP A 148 -0.80 -5.85 7.99
N SER A 149 -0.38 -7.08 8.33
CA SER A 149 -0.65 -7.69 9.63
C SER A 149 -0.18 -6.82 10.78
N GLY A 150 -1.10 -6.47 11.69
CA GLY A 150 -0.83 -5.64 12.86
C GLY A 150 -0.56 -4.16 12.58
N ARG A 151 -0.57 -3.75 11.31
CA ARG A 151 -0.35 -2.34 10.91
C ARG A 151 -1.63 -1.65 10.49
N GLY A 152 -2.40 -2.23 9.57
CA GLY A 152 -3.61 -1.64 9.04
C GLY A 152 -3.76 -1.85 7.54
N PHE A 153 -4.47 -0.92 6.88
CA PHE A 153 -4.73 -1.03 5.46
C PHE A 153 -4.61 0.33 4.75
N ILE A 154 -4.41 0.26 3.43
CA ILE A 154 -4.45 1.41 2.54
C ILE A 154 -5.34 1.06 1.35
N GLN A 155 -6.17 2.01 0.91
CA GLN A 155 -7.04 1.89 -0.25
C GLN A 155 -6.61 2.86 -1.34
N TYR A 156 -6.62 2.36 -2.59
CA TYR A 156 -6.30 3.14 -3.77
C TYR A 156 -7.36 2.95 -4.84
N TYR A 157 -7.46 3.95 -5.73
CA TYR A 157 -8.22 3.88 -6.97
C TYR A 157 -7.34 4.24 -8.16
N PHE A 158 -7.63 3.63 -9.29
CA PHE A 158 -7.13 4.01 -10.61
C PHE A 158 -8.15 3.63 -11.69
N ALA A 159 -7.99 4.22 -12.88
CA ALA A 159 -8.85 3.94 -14.01
C ALA A 159 -8.03 3.62 -15.25
N LEU A 160 -8.51 2.65 -16.04
CA LEU A 160 -7.89 2.24 -17.30
C LEU A 160 -8.88 2.43 -18.43
N GLN A 161 -8.42 3.10 -19.50
CA GLN A 161 -9.15 3.20 -20.77
C GLN A 161 -8.59 2.13 -21.72
N VAL A 162 -9.33 1.04 -21.89
CA VAL A 162 -8.98 0.02 -22.88
C VAL A 162 -9.37 0.50 -24.26
N ARG A 163 -8.41 0.62 -25.17
CA ARG A 163 -8.62 1.05 -26.55
C ARG A 163 -8.26 -0.05 -27.54
N GLU A 164 -9.03 -0.17 -28.64
CA GLU A 164 -8.62 -1.00 -29.77
C GLU A 164 -7.35 -0.41 -30.41
N LEU A 165 -6.47 -1.31 -30.85
CA LEU A 165 -5.38 -0.93 -31.75
C LEU A 165 -6.03 -0.43 -33.06
N GLN A 166 -5.90 0.85 -33.35
CA GLN A 166 -6.09 1.34 -34.72
C GLN A 166 -4.88 0.86 -35.53
N ILE A 167 -5.10 -0.20 -36.31
CA ILE A 167 -4.13 -0.71 -37.30
C ILE A 167 -4.22 0.16 -38.54
#